data_726e84c489c19fb0f9f4f72c6f4061a3
#
_entry.id   726e84c489c19fb0f9f4f72c6f4061a3
#
_cell.length_a   1.000
_cell.length_b   1.000
_cell.length_c   1.000
_cell.angle_alpha   90.00
_cell.angle_beta   90.00
_cell.angle_gamma   90.00
#
_symmetry.space_group_name_H-M   'P 1'
#
loop_
_entity.id
_entity.type
_entity.pdbx_description
1 polymer ?
#
loop_
_entity_poly.entity_id
_entity_poly.type
_entity_poly.pdbx_seq_one_letter_code
_entity_poly.pdbx_strand_id
1 'polypeptide(L)'
;MRKIFTLFAAASLVAGMSAKAEVITLDLTNPANPETIEYAEEGFWTETFNEQIPYIEFSPFMFSHILSGSSWGGAYWDGFTITKSGDTTDWYSEDGNWTAHQWYSITGGGVKTENGEIVAENGIAQADAEAPFLVGYYGSDFPGATYEACNVMFNDGLQYKVNGVYVTNHTWPYYSYTNGDGFARAFNQEGDYFKLIAHGIDADGQETGTAEFVLASYNNGQLQAVNEWTWWDLSALGTVDQINFTMDSSDKSQWGINTAKYFCLDKLQVETPVATAISEPVAQKTVAAVSYVNLAGQTSDVPFDGVNVKVTRYNDGTTSTSKVIK
;
A
#
# COMPACT_ATOMS: atom_id res chain seq x y z
N MET A 1 -29.96 -67.83 5.42
CA MET A 1 -30.44 -66.40 5.53
C MET A 1 -29.29 -65.49 5.23
N ARG A 2 -29.21 -64.96 3.99
CA ARG A 2 -28.18 -63.99 3.60
C ARG A 2 -28.72 -62.58 3.92
N LYS A 3 -28.03 -61.83 4.79
CA LYS A 3 -28.34 -60.43 5.07
C LYS A 3 -27.66 -59.54 3.99
N ILE A 4 -28.50 -58.92 3.16
CA ILE A 4 -28.07 -57.90 2.21
C ILE A 4 -27.91 -56.57 2.99
N PHE A 5 -26.69 -56.03 3.06
CA PHE A 5 -26.44 -54.67 3.55
C PHE A 5 -26.53 -53.73 2.35
N THR A 6 -27.58 -52.93 2.34
CA THR A 6 -27.73 -51.81 1.38
C THR A 6 -26.89 -50.64 1.87
N LEU A 7 -25.83 -50.31 1.12
CA LEU A 7 -25.00 -49.14 1.36
C LEU A 7 -25.70 -47.92 0.75
N PHE A 8 -26.23 -47.04 1.60
CA PHE A 8 -26.69 -45.73 1.13
C PHE A 8 -25.46 -44.82 0.95
N ALA A 9 -25.10 -44.54 -0.30
CA ALA A 9 -24.17 -43.47 -0.62
C ALA A 9 -24.93 -42.15 -0.52
N ALA A 10 -24.68 -41.41 0.54
CA ALA A 10 -25.11 -40.00 0.64
C ALA A 10 -24.18 -39.14 -0.23
N ALA A 11 -24.64 -38.78 -1.41
CA ALA A 11 -24.01 -37.76 -2.21
C ALA A 11 -24.29 -36.40 -1.54
N SER A 12 -23.33 -35.89 -0.80
CA SER A 12 -23.35 -34.49 -0.34
C SER A 12 -23.13 -33.59 -1.54
N LEU A 13 -24.20 -32.91 -1.95
CA LEU A 13 -24.16 -31.83 -2.92
C LEU A 13 -23.44 -30.66 -2.23
N VAL A 14 -22.14 -30.50 -2.46
CA VAL A 14 -21.44 -29.26 -2.12
C VAL A 14 -21.87 -28.22 -3.16
N ALA A 15 -22.87 -27.43 -2.83
CA ALA A 15 -23.18 -26.23 -3.59
C ALA A 15 -21.92 -25.34 -3.51
N GLY A 16 -21.23 -25.22 -4.64
CA GLY A 16 -20.10 -24.29 -4.76
C GLY A 16 -20.61 -22.86 -4.55
N MET A 17 -20.43 -22.34 -3.35
CA MET A 17 -20.53 -20.89 -3.14
C MET A 17 -19.33 -20.29 -3.84
N SER A 18 -19.52 -19.64 -4.98
CA SER A 18 -18.50 -18.80 -5.56
C SER A 18 -18.26 -17.66 -4.55
N ALA A 19 -17.09 -17.63 -3.94
CA ALA A 19 -16.71 -16.51 -3.10
C ALA A 19 -16.73 -15.26 -3.96
N LYS A 20 -17.49 -14.25 -3.54
CA LYS A 20 -17.50 -12.94 -4.20
C LYS A 20 -16.26 -12.20 -3.71
N ALA A 21 -15.56 -11.49 -4.62
CA ALA A 21 -14.52 -10.58 -4.22
C ALA A 21 -15.09 -9.55 -3.23
N GLU A 22 -14.37 -9.28 -2.16
CA GLU A 22 -14.70 -8.26 -1.18
C GLU A 22 -13.86 -7.01 -1.47
N VAL A 23 -14.50 -5.84 -1.46
CA VAL A 23 -13.80 -4.57 -1.58
C VAL A 23 -13.29 -4.18 -0.19
N ILE A 24 -11.99 -3.96 -0.08
CA ILE A 24 -11.33 -3.44 1.10
C ILE A 24 -10.97 -1.98 0.81
N THR A 25 -11.44 -1.07 1.66
CA THR A 25 -11.10 0.35 1.62
C THR A 25 -10.15 0.66 2.77
N LEU A 26 -9.06 1.35 2.48
CA LEU A 26 -8.12 1.85 3.49
C LEU A 26 -8.85 2.71 4.51
N ASP A 27 -8.73 2.31 5.77
CA ASP A 27 -9.24 3.06 6.93
C ASP A 27 -8.09 3.51 7.82
N LEU A 28 -7.67 4.75 7.65
CA LEU A 28 -6.56 5.35 8.41
C LEU A 28 -6.90 5.64 9.88
N THR A 29 -8.13 5.42 10.31
CA THR A 29 -8.54 5.51 11.71
C THR A 29 -8.32 4.21 12.48
N ASN A 30 -8.00 3.11 11.77
CA ASN A 30 -7.84 1.78 12.35
C ASN A 30 -6.47 1.16 11.99
N PRO A 31 -5.35 1.68 12.53
CA PRO A 31 -4.01 1.14 12.26
C PRO A 31 -3.87 -0.28 12.79
N ALA A 32 -3.07 -1.10 12.10
CA ALA A 32 -2.77 -2.47 12.51
C ALA A 32 -2.07 -2.52 13.89
N ASN A 33 -1.31 -1.47 14.20
CA ASN A 33 -0.66 -1.27 15.48
C ASN A 33 -0.96 0.15 16.00
N PRO A 34 -2.09 0.35 16.71
CA PRO A 34 -2.55 1.68 17.11
C PRO A 34 -1.58 2.41 18.05
N GLU A 35 -0.72 1.70 18.77
CA GLU A 35 0.27 2.31 19.67
C GLU A 35 1.38 3.07 18.92
N THR A 36 1.49 2.89 17.59
CA THR A 36 2.52 3.53 16.77
C THR A 36 2.04 4.78 16.04
N ILE A 37 0.74 5.10 16.08
CA ILE A 37 0.17 6.27 15.41
C ILE A 37 -0.30 7.29 16.45
N GLU A 38 0.63 8.11 16.90
CA GLU A 38 0.36 9.27 17.75
C GLU A 38 0.52 10.55 16.94
N TYR A 39 -0.38 11.52 17.15
CA TYR A 39 -0.35 12.79 16.46
C TYR A 39 0.10 13.90 17.40
N ALA A 40 0.96 14.79 16.91
CA ALA A 40 1.28 16.06 17.56
C ALA A 40 0.05 16.99 17.59
N GLU A 41 0.13 18.09 18.31
CA GLU A 41 -0.94 19.10 18.39
C GLU A 41 -1.28 19.66 17.00
N GLU A 42 -0.28 19.81 16.13
CA GLU A 42 -0.44 20.28 14.75
C GLU A 42 -0.98 19.23 13.78
N GLY A 43 -1.22 18.01 14.27
CA GLY A 43 -1.86 16.91 13.53
C GLY A 43 -0.91 15.98 12.78
N PHE A 44 0.38 16.21 12.72
CA PHE A 44 1.32 15.30 12.06
C PHE A 44 1.70 14.10 12.96
N TRP A 45 2.11 13.01 12.35
CA TRP A 45 2.57 11.81 13.04
C TRP A 45 3.91 12.07 13.75
N THR A 46 3.95 11.84 15.07
CA THR A 46 5.12 12.13 15.91
C THR A 46 6.35 11.30 15.54
N GLU A 47 6.14 10.09 14.99
CA GLU A 47 7.21 9.17 14.61
C GLU A 47 7.71 9.35 13.16
N THR A 48 7.30 10.43 12.47
CA THR A 48 7.74 10.73 11.08
C THR A 48 9.27 10.70 10.91
N PHE A 49 10.03 11.00 11.96
CA PHE A 49 11.49 10.99 11.95
C PHE A 49 12.11 9.81 12.72
N ASN A 50 11.37 8.72 12.90
CA ASN A 50 11.88 7.50 13.53
C ASN A 50 12.43 6.52 12.49
N GLU A 51 13.76 6.34 12.46
CA GLU A 51 14.45 5.43 11.53
C GLU A 51 14.17 3.93 11.75
N GLN A 52 13.50 3.57 12.86
CA GLN A 52 13.18 2.18 13.18
C GLN A 52 11.80 1.74 12.68
N ILE A 53 11.04 2.64 12.06
CA ILE A 53 9.71 2.36 11.51
C ILE A 53 9.79 2.44 9.99
N PRO A 54 10.08 1.33 9.28
CA PRO A 54 10.24 1.33 7.83
C PRO A 54 8.91 1.33 7.06
N TYR A 55 7.79 1.09 7.76
CA TYR A 55 6.45 1.00 7.17
C TYR A 55 5.39 1.53 8.12
N ILE A 56 4.34 2.12 7.53
CA ILE A 56 3.09 2.45 8.22
C ILE A 56 2.06 1.39 7.81
N GLU A 57 1.47 0.68 8.78
CA GLU A 57 0.64 -0.49 8.51
C GLU A 57 -0.83 -0.24 8.86
N PHE A 58 -1.69 -0.47 7.87
CA PHE A 58 -3.16 -0.51 7.98
C PHE A 58 -3.65 -1.75 7.23
N SER A 59 -3.65 -2.90 7.89
CA SER A 59 -3.87 -4.21 7.25
C SER A 59 -5.06 -4.22 6.28
N PRO A 60 -4.90 -4.76 5.06
CA PRO A 60 -3.70 -5.45 4.56
C PRO A 60 -2.60 -4.52 4.01
N PHE A 61 -2.80 -3.20 3.99
CA PHE A 61 -1.91 -2.22 3.40
C PHE A 61 -0.67 -1.95 4.28
N MET A 62 0.47 -1.81 3.63
CA MET A 62 1.75 -1.45 4.22
C MET A 62 2.43 -0.39 3.34
N PHE A 63 2.59 0.82 3.86
CA PHE A 63 3.15 1.98 3.16
C PHE A 63 4.61 2.16 3.54
N SER A 64 5.50 2.29 2.55
CA SER A 64 6.93 2.54 2.81
C SER A 64 7.14 3.86 3.54
N HIS A 65 7.99 3.84 4.54
CA HIS A 65 8.45 5.02 5.26
C HIS A 65 9.96 4.89 5.45
N ILE A 66 10.73 5.75 4.83
CA ILE A 66 12.19 5.66 4.81
C ILE A 66 12.75 6.94 5.40
N LEU A 67 13.44 6.84 6.53
CA LEU A 67 14.19 7.96 7.05
C LEU A 67 15.59 7.96 6.43
N SER A 68 15.91 9.01 5.71
CA SER A 68 17.24 9.23 5.16
C SER A 68 18.03 10.19 6.04
N GLY A 69 19.18 9.73 6.52
CA GLY A 69 20.16 10.60 7.14
C GLY A 69 20.74 11.53 6.07
N SER A 70 20.51 12.84 6.19
CA SER A 70 20.94 13.81 5.21
C SER A 70 22.40 14.22 5.43
N SER A 71 23.21 14.17 4.36
CA SER A 71 24.51 14.80 4.31
C SER A 71 24.45 16.34 4.38
N TRP A 72 23.24 16.91 4.34
CA TRP A 72 22.95 18.35 4.38
C TRP A 72 22.58 18.86 5.78
N GLY A 73 22.70 18.02 6.82
CA GLY A 73 22.57 18.45 8.22
C GLY A 73 21.17 18.34 8.83
N GLY A 74 20.28 17.56 8.26
CA GLY A 74 18.95 17.26 8.83
C GLY A 74 18.49 15.85 8.46
N ALA A 75 17.59 15.26 9.23
CA ALA A 75 16.85 14.09 8.82
C ALA A 75 15.71 14.50 7.88
N TYR A 76 15.45 13.73 6.85
CA TYR A 76 14.25 13.83 6.03
C TYR A 76 13.72 12.43 5.75
N TRP A 77 12.44 12.36 5.49
CA TRP A 77 11.75 11.10 5.18
C TRP A 77 11.42 11.03 3.70
N ASP A 78 11.38 9.82 3.19
CA ASP A 78 10.91 9.45 1.86
C ASP A 78 9.77 8.45 2.00
N GLY A 79 8.94 8.30 0.97
CA GLY A 79 7.79 7.41 1.01
C GLY A 79 6.57 8.09 1.58
N PHE A 80 5.96 7.51 2.60
CA PHE A 80 4.72 8.01 3.17
C PHE A 80 4.88 8.44 4.62
N THR A 81 4.14 9.47 5.01
CA THR A 81 3.80 9.79 6.39
C THR A 81 2.29 9.96 6.52
N ILE A 82 1.78 10.00 7.74
CA ILE A 82 0.36 10.18 8.03
C ILE A 82 0.14 11.45 8.85
N THR A 83 -0.96 12.12 8.56
CA THR A 83 -1.35 13.35 9.25
C THR A 83 -2.86 13.48 9.31
N LYS A 84 -3.37 14.28 10.24
CA LYS A 84 -4.74 14.75 10.31
C LYS A 84 -4.82 16.29 10.40
N SER A 85 -3.81 16.96 9.85
CA SER A 85 -3.79 18.43 9.86
C SER A 85 -4.81 19.01 8.90
N GLY A 86 -5.60 19.96 9.39
CA GLY A 86 -6.52 20.78 8.59
C GLY A 86 -5.90 22.04 7.98
N ASP A 87 -4.60 22.24 8.13
CA ASP A 87 -3.91 23.45 7.67
C ASP A 87 -3.73 23.45 6.13
N THR A 88 -4.07 24.58 5.50
CA THR A 88 -3.96 24.81 4.06
C THR A 88 -3.07 26.00 3.71
N THR A 89 -2.31 26.52 4.67
CA THR A 89 -1.53 27.76 4.56
C THR A 89 -0.43 27.65 3.50
N ASP A 90 -0.18 28.75 2.76
CA ASP A 90 1.01 28.93 1.94
C ASP A 90 2.20 29.32 2.83
N TRP A 91 2.82 28.34 3.44
CA TRP A 91 3.91 28.55 4.39
C TRP A 91 5.16 29.16 3.77
N TYR A 92 5.39 29.00 2.45
CA TYR A 92 6.49 29.69 1.80
C TYR A 92 6.29 31.22 1.83
N SER A 93 5.07 31.67 1.58
CA SER A 93 4.73 33.10 1.66
C SER A 93 4.72 33.63 3.11
N GLU A 94 4.39 32.78 4.09
CA GLU A 94 4.30 33.19 5.50
C GLU A 94 5.67 33.25 6.21
N ASP A 95 6.49 32.18 6.08
CA ASP A 95 7.77 32.08 6.78
C ASP A 95 8.97 31.65 5.92
N GLY A 96 8.73 31.26 4.66
CA GLY A 96 9.74 30.80 3.73
C GLY A 96 10.35 29.43 4.07
N ASN A 97 9.71 28.65 4.94
CA ASN A 97 10.25 27.40 5.47
C ASN A 97 9.36 26.18 5.24
N TRP A 98 9.28 25.69 4.00
CA TRP A 98 8.53 24.49 3.67
C TRP A 98 9.01 23.23 4.41
N THR A 99 10.28 23.13 4.78
CA THR A 99 10.83 21.94 5.43
C THR A 99 10.26 21.70 6.83
N ALA A 100 9.67 22.73 7.45
CA ALA A 100 8.94 22.61 8.70
C ALA A 100 7.44 22.30 8.49
N HIS A 101 6.95 22.25 7.22
CA HIS A 101 5.54 22.22 6.88
C HIS A 101 5.22 21.15 5.81
N GLN A 102 5.56 19.88 6.11
CA GLN A 102 5.52 18.77 5.15
C GLN A 102 4.27 17.89 5.27
N TRP A 103 3.23 18.30 5.99
CA TRP A 103 2.14 17.42 6.41
C TRP A 103 0.73 17.91 6.02
N TYR A 104 0.60 18.70 4.97
CA TYR A 104 -0.65 19.39 4.70
C TYR A 104 -1.25 19.03 3.34
N SER A 105 -2.59 18.95 3.27
CA SER A 105 -3.31 18.86 2.00
C SER A 105 -3.96 20.19 1.66
N ILE A 106 -4.07 20.50 0.37
CA ILE A 106 -4.77 21.72 -0.07
C ILE A 106 -6.28 21.68 0.26
N THR A 107 -6.81 20.51 0.57
CA THR A 107 -8.22 20.32 0.94
C THR A 107 -8.49 20.59 2.43
N GLY A 108 -7.46 20.66 3.27
CA GLY A 108 -7.61 20.90 4.70
C GLY A 108 -8.11 19.69 5.49
N GLY A 109 -7.51 18.52 5.29
CA GLY A 109 -7.81 17.27 6.00
C GLY A 109 -8.04 16.09 5.07
N GLY A 110 -8.37 14.93 5.62
CA GLY A 110 -8.63 13.69 4.89
C GLY A 110 -10.03 13.61 4.28
N VAL A 111 -10.31 12.48 3.64
CA VAL A 111 -11.62 12.19 3.05
C VAL A 111 -12.66 11.97 4.13
N LYS A 112 -13.74 12.76 4.08
CA LYS A 112 -14.87 12.66 5.01
C LYS A 112 -15.62 11.36 4.84
N THR A 113 -15.91 10.71 5.98
CA THR A 113 -16.80 9.55 6.05
C THR A 113 -17.95 9.80 7.02
N GLU A 114 -19.14 9.34 6.66
CA GLU A 114 -20.30 9.33 7.55
C GLU A 114 -20.90 7.92 7.61
N ASN A 115 -21.09 7.38 8.80
CA ASN A 115 -21.58 6.01 9.02
C ASN A 115 -20.74 4.94 8.29
N GLY A 116 -19.44 5.16 8.12
CA GLY A 116 -18.52 4.27 7.41
C GLY A 116 -18.51 4.42 5.89
N GLU A 117 -19.31 5.32 5.32
CA GLU A 117 -19.39 5.58 3.88
C GLU A 117 -18.69 6.90 3.52
N ILE A 118 -18.02 6.92 2.37
CA ILE A 118 -17.37 8.12 1.85
C ILE A 118 -18.43 9.14 1.41
N VAL A 119 -18.31 10.38 1.89
CA VAL A 119 -19.18 11.49 1.46
C VAL A 119 -18.60 12.11 0.20
N ALA A 120 -19.09 11.67 -0.95
CA ALA A 120 -18.59 12.12 -2.26
C ALA A 120 -19.74 12.41 -3.23
N GLU A 121 -19.49 13.31 -4.17
CA GLU A 121 -20.38 13.63 -5.28
C GLU A 121 -19.58 13.68 -6.60
N ASN A 122 -20.00 12.92 -7.61
CA ASN A 122 -19.38 12.88 -8.94
C ASN A 122 -17.86 12.60 -8.92
N GLY A 123 -17.40 11.74 -8.02
CA GLY A 123 -15.98 11.40 -7.88
C GLY A 123 -15.15 12.41 -7.07
N ILE A 124 -15.78 13.42 -6.49
CA ILE A 124 -15.17 14.42 -5.60
C ILE A 124 -15.65 14.16 -4.19
N ALA A 125 -14.73 13.90 -3.27
CA ALA A 125 -15.06 13.68 -1.86
C ALA A 125 -14.89 14.97 -1.06
N GLN A 126 -15.74 15.10 -0.03
CA GLN A 126 -15.61 16.19 0.93
C GLN A 126 -14.39 15.96 1.84
N ALA A 127 -13.73 17.04 2.24
CA ALA A 127 -12.68 16.99 3.25
C ALA A 127 -13.27 17.08 4.66
N ASP A 128 -12.55 16.47 5.61
CA ASP A 128 -12.79 16.59 7.05
C ASP A 128 -11.46 16.94 7.73
N ALA A 129 -11.41 18.07 8.40
CA ALA A 129 -10.20 18.58 9.03
C ALA A 129 -9.62 17.68 10.14
N GLU A 130 -10.44 16.78 10.68
CA GLU A 130 -10.01 15.82 11.71
C GLU A 130 -9.73 14.41 11.15
N ALA A 131 -10.06 14.18 9.87
CA ALA A 131 -9.80 12.89 9.23
C ALA A 131 -8.33 12.75 8.83
N PRO A 132 -7.69 11.60 9.14
CA PRO A 132 -6.32 11.34 8.73
C PRO A 132 -6.21 11.07 7.22
N PHE A 133 -5.04 11.41 6.65
CA PHE A 133 -4.66 11.11 5.28
C PHE A 133 -3.16 10.84 5.18
N LEU A 134 -2.73 10.23 4.08
CA LEU A 134 -1.33 9.98 3.79
C LEU A 134 -0.75 11.12 2.97
N VAL A 135 0.46 11.54 3.32
CA VAL A 135 1.32 12.38 2.49
C VAL A 135 2.43 11.50 1.93
N GLY A 136 2.56 11.45 0.61
CA GLY A 136 3.67 10.82 -0.08
C GLY A 136 4.72 11.85 -0.47
N TYR A 137 6.01 11.52 -0.29
CA TYR A 137 7.14 12.27 -0.80
C TYR A 137 7.98 11.38 -1.73
N TYR A 138 8.02 11.73 -3.01
CA TYR A 138 8.80 11.02 -4.03
C TYR A 138 10.27 11.47 -3.99
N GLY A 139 11.01 11.07 -2.95
CA GLY A 139 12.38 11.46 -2.72
C GLY A 139 13.40 10.76 -3.61
N SER A 140 13.03 9.64 -4.25
CA SER A 140 13.93 8.85 -5.11
C SER A 140 14.16 9.45 -6.51
N ASP A 141 13.56 10.61 -6.84
CA ASP A 141 13.79 11.31 -8.11
C ASP A 141 15.12 12.10 -8.09
N PHE A 142 16.22 11.35 -8.19
CA PHE A 142 17.56 11.93 -8.41
C PHE A 142 18.47 10.96 -9.16
N PRO A 143 19.49 11.45 -9.91
CA PRO A 143 20.40 10.58 -10.64
C PRO A 143 21.16 9.62 -9.71
N GLY A 144 20.96 8.31 -9.94
CA GLY A 144 21.61 7.25 -9.16
C GLY A 144 20.84 6.76 -7.95
N ALA A 145 19.57 7.15 -7.79
CA ALA A 145 18.67 6.49 -6.83
C ALA A 145 18.59 4.99 -7.11
N THR A 146 18.66 4.17 -6.06
CA THR A 146 18.65 2.70 -6.15
C THR A 146 17.43 2.09 -5.45
N TYR A 147 16.45 2.91 -5.08
CA TYR A 147 15.24 2.51 -4.40
C TYR A 147 14.03 3.29 -4.94
N GLU A 148 12.86 2.72 -4.76
CA GLU A 148 11.58 3.38 -4.98
C GLU A 148 11.07 3.91 -3.62
N ALA A 149 10.77 5.21 -3.55
CA ALA A 149 10.40 5.84 -2.29
C ALA A 149 8.97 5.48 -1.86
N CYS A 150 8.00 5.60 -2.77
CA CYS A 150 6.57 5.54 -2.45
C CYS A 150 5.98 4.19 -2.88
N ASN A 151 6.06 3.18 -1.99
CA ASN A 151 5.53 1.85 -2.24
C ASN A 151 4.35 1.54 -1.32
N VAL A 152 3.33 0.90 -1.87
CA VAL A 152 2.25 0.25 -1.12
C VAL A 152 2.34 -1.24 -1.36
N MET A 153 2.52 -2.01 -0.30
CA MET A 153 2.61 -3.47 -0.30
C MET A 153 1.47 -4.06 0.54
N PHE A 154 1.32 -5.38 0.52
CA PHE A 154 0.33 -6.07 1.32
C PHE A 154 1.00 -7.01 2.33
N ASN A 155 0.66 -6.85 3.62
CA ASN A 155 1.34 -7.55 4.73
C ASN A 155 0.88 -8.99 4.96
N ASP A 156 -0.12 -9.47 4.21
CA ASP A 156 -0.65 -10.83 4.27
C ASP A 156 -0.11 -11.76 3.16
N GLY A 157 0.70 -11.22 2.24
CA GLY A 157 1.31 -11.95 1.13
C GLY A 157 0.32 -12.33 0.03
N LEU A 158 -0.86 -11.70 -0.03
CA LEU A 158 -1.83 -11.87 -1.10
C LEU A 158 -1.63 -10.80 -2.18
N GLN A 159 -2.07 -11.12 -3.39
CA GLN A 159 -2.18 -10.16 -4.47
C GLN A 159 -3.60 -9.60 -4.52
N TYR A 160 -3.72 -8.32 -4.76
CA TYR A 160 -5.01 -7.63 -4.77
C TYR A 160 -5.27 -6.97 -6.12
N LYS A 161 -6.53 -7.04 -6.57
CA LYS A 161 -6.97 -6.24 -7.71
C LYS A 161 -7.19 -4.81 -7.24
N VAL A 162 -6.54 -3.85 -7.90
CA VAL A 162 -6.64 -2.44 -7.53
C VAL A 162 -7.87 -1.81 -8.17
N ASN A 163 -8.65 -1.05 -7.39
CA ASN A 163 -9.80 -0.30 -7.88
C ASN A 163 -9.45 1.18 -8.08
N GLY A 164 -8.95 1.85 -7.05
CA GLY A 164 -8.62 3.27 -7.12
C GLY A 164 -8.33 3.87 -5.74
N VAL A 165 -8.09 5.17 -5.73
CA VAL A 165 -7.73 5.93 -4.53
C VAL A 165 -8.24 7.36 -4.67
N TYR A 166 -8.54 8.03 -3.57
CA TYR A 166 -8.71 9.48 -3.59
C TYR A 166 -7.35 10.16 -3.50
N VAL A 167 -7.14 11.16 -4.36
CA VAL A 167 -5.89 11.92 -4.47
C VAL A 167 -6.17 13.41 -4.46
N THR A 168 -5.26 14.17 -3.85
CA THR A 168 -5.26 15.64 -3.92
C THR A 168 -3.83 16.17 -3.85
N ASN A 169 -3.66 17.48 -4.06
CA ASN A 169 -2.37 18.13 -3.91
C ASN A 169 -2.00 18.34 -2.45
N HIS A 170 -0.71 18.22 -2.16
CA HIS A 170 -0.10 18.81 -0.99
C HIS A 170 0.02 20.33 -1.16
N THR A 171 -0.03 21.09 -0.09
CA THR A 171 0.05 22.57 -0.13
C THR A 171 1.34 23.07 -0.79
N TRP A 172 2.48 22.47 -0.50
CA TRP A 172 3.75 22.90 -1.06
C TRP A 172 3.78 22.86 -2.59
N PRO A 173 3.64 21.73 -3.31
CA PRO A 173 3.60 21.77 -4.78
C PRO A 173 2.48 22.66 -5.32
N TYR A 174 1.30 22.69 -4.67
CA TYR A 174 0.18 23.52 -5.10
C TYR A 174 0.59 25.02 -5.16
N TYR A 175 1.19 25.53 -4.12
CA TYR A 175 1.63 26.93 -4.11
C TYR A 175 2.92 27.15 -4.93
N SER A 176 3.81 26.14 -5.02
CA SER A 176 5.00 26.20 -5.87
C SER A 176 4.65 26.46 -7.32
N TYR A 177 3.80 25.63 -7.93
CA TYR A 177 3.45 25.83 -9.34
C TYR A 177 2.42 26.96 -9.56
N THR A 178 1.75 27.44 -8.51
CA THR A 178 0.86 28.61 -8.60
C THR A 178 1.66 29.90 -8.55
N ASN A 179 2.58 30.04 -7.61
CA ASN A 179 3.26 31.30 -7.28
C ASN A 179 4.77 31.29 -7.60
N GLY A 180 5.39 30.12 -7.68
CA GLY A 180 6.83 29.92 -7.59
C GLY A 180 7.31 29.97 -6.14
N ASP A 181 8.43 29.28 -5.82
CA ASP A 181 8.97 29.20 -4.46
C ASP A 181 10.51 29.32 -4.38
N GLY A 182 11.13 29.85 -5.42
CA GLY A 182 12.60 29.98 -5.50
C GLY A 182 13.33 28.70 -5.96
N PHE A 183 12.70 27.51 -5.88
CA PHE A 183 13.15 26.27 -6.49
C PHE A 183 12.34 25.95 -7.73
N ALA A 184 11.02 25.93 -7.59
CA ALA A 184 10.07 25.71 -8.66
C ALA A 184 9.61 27.04 -9.26
N ARG A 185 9.35 27.04 -10.55
CA ARG A 185 8.70 28.16 -11.23
C ARG A 185 7.19 28.02 -11.20
N ALA A 186 6.48 29.15 -11.27
CA ALA A 186 5.04 29.10 -11.52
C ALA A 186 4.72 28.49 -12.90
N PHE A 187 3.62 27.76 -13.01
CA PHE A 187 3.11 27.22 -14.26
C PHE A 187 2.34 28.32 -15.01
N ASN A 188 2.94 28.81 -16.08
CA ASN A 188 2.40 29.89 -16.90
C ASN A 188 2.73 29.71 -18.39
N GLN A 189 3.24 28.53 -18.77
CA GLN A 189 3.56 28.18 -20.13
C GLN A 189 2.63 27.09 -20.62
N GLU A 190 2.16 27.20 -21.85
CA GLU A 190 1.29 26.19 -22.46
C GLU A 190 1.96 24.81 -22.46
N GLY A 191 1.26 23.81 -21.92
CA GLY A 191 1.76 22.47 -21.78
C GLY A 191 2.52 22.21 -20.45
N ASP A 192 2.56 23.15 -19.51
CA ASP A 192 3.04 22.86 -18.16
C ASP A 192 2.17 21.80 -17.47
N TYR A 193 2.79 20.90 -16.75
CA TYR A 193 2.10 19.83 -16.00
C TYR A 193 2.87 19.37 -14.77
N PHE A 194 2.10 18.85 -13.83
CA PHE A 194 2.57 18.09 -12.67
C PHE A 194 1.66 16.89 -12.48
N LYS A 195 2.22 15.68 -12.46
CA LYS A 195 1.43 14.45 -12.44
C LYS A 195 2.01 13.39 -11.51
N LEU A 196 1.11 12.57 -10.98
CA LEU A 196 1.38 11.36 -10.24
C LEU A 196 1.16 10.15 -11.17
N ILE A 197 2.02 9.14 -11.06
CA ILE A 197 1.98 7.91 -11.86
C ILE A 197 1.99 6.73 -10.91
N ALA A 198 1.02 5.84 -11.03
CA ALA A 198 0.96 4.58 -10.32
C ALA A 198 1.42 3.43 -11.23
N HIS A 199 2.25 2.56 -10.71
CA HIS A 199 2.77 1.36 -11.38
C HIS A 199 2.33 0.14 -10.58
N GLY A 200 1.59 -0.78 -11.20
CA GLY A 200 1.27 -2.07 -10.60
C GLY A 200 2.45 -3.03 -10.79
N ILE A 201 2.84 -3.74 -9.73
CA ILE A 201 3.93 -4.70 -9.76
C ILE A 201 3.40 -6.05 -9.27
N ASP A 202 3.69 -7.12 -10.01
CA ASP A 202 3.33 -8.48 -9.61
C ASP A 202 4.37 -9.12 -8.66
N ALA A 203 4.10 -10.35 -8.19
CA ALA A 203 5.00 -11.09 -7.30
C ALA A 203 6.35 -11.47 -7.93
N ASP A 204 6.47 -11.43 -9.25
CA ASP A 204 7.71 -11.65 -9.98
C ASP A 204 8.50 -10.33 -10.20
N GLY A 205 7.96 -9.21 -9.70
CA GLY A 205 8.55 -7.87 -9.85
C GLY A 205 8.35 -7.26 -11.23
N GLN A 206 7.36 -7.77 -12.02
CA GLN A 206 7.06 -7.25 -13.34
C GLN A 206 5.93 -6.20 -13.25
N GLU A 207 6.04 -5.15 -14.07
CA GLU A 207 4.98 -4.15 -14.16
C GLU A 207 3.74 -4.76 -14.85
N THR A 208 2.58 -4.67 -14.18
CA THR A 208 1.29 -5.18 -14.67
C THR A 208 0.50 -4.13 -15.42
N GLY A 209 0.68 -2.85 -15.08
CA GLY A 209 0.02 -1.73 -15.70
C GLY A 209 0.41 -0.41 -15.04
N THR A 210 0.02 0.68 -15.70
CA THR A 210 0.24 2.04 -15.19
C THR A 210 -1.02 2.86 -15.29
N ALA A 211 -1.13 3.87 -14.40
CA ALA A 211 -2.17 4.90 -14.46
C ALA A 211 -1.53 6.25 -14.16
N GLU A 212 -1.99 7.32 -14.82
CA GLU A 212 -1.53 8.68 -14.59
C GLU A 212 -2.65 9.56 -14.05
N PHE A 213 -2.31 10.48 -13.15
CA PHE A 213 -3.20 11.51 -12.63
C PHE A 213 -2.55 12.88 -12.72
N VAL A 214 -3.20 13.82 -13.42
CA VAL A 214 -2.70 15.18 -13.57
C VAL A 214 -3.15 16.00 -12.36
N LEU A 215 -2.20 16.34 -11.49
CA LEU A 215 -2.39 17.16 -10.29
C LEU A 215 -2.49 18.66 -10.64
N ALA A 216 -1.76 19.10 -11.68
CA ALA A 216 -1.84 20.45 -12.23
C ALA A 216 -1.46 20.46 -13.70
N SER A 217 -2.08 21.36 -14.45
CA SER A 217 -1.71 21.65 -15.85
C SER A 217 -1.99 23.10 -16.21
N TYR A 218 -1.22 23.65 -17.15
CA TYR A 218 -1.48 24.98 -17.71
C TYR A 218 -1.82 24.82 -19.20
N ASN A 219 -3.08 25.09 -19.55
CA ASN A 219 -3.59 24.92 -20.88
C ASN A 219 -4.58 26.04 -21.23
N ASN A 220 -4.58 26.52 -22.49
CA ASN A 220 -5.44 27.59 -22.97
C ASN A 220 -5.32 28.88 -22.13
N GLY A 221 -4.10 29.18 -21.66
CA GLY A 221 -3.84 30.37 -20.88
C GLY A 221 -4.36 30.30 -19.42
N GLN A 222 -4.70 29.11 -18.91
CA GLN A 222 -5.24 28.93 -17.56
C GLN A 222 -4.54 27.79 -16.83
N LEU A 223 -4.23 28.02 -15.56
CA LEU A 223 -3.81 26.99 -14.62
C LEU A 223 -5.04 26.22 -14.12
N GLN A 224 -5.01 24.93 -14.29
CA GLN A 224 -5.94 23.96 -13.71
C GLN A 224 -5.18 23.16 -12.67
N ALA A 225 -5.62 23.18 -11.43
CA ALA A 225 -4.99 22.50 -10.33
C ALA A 225 -6.03 21.78 -9.47
N VAL A 226 -5.77 20.55 -9.11
CA VAL A 226 -6.62 19.77 -8.21
C VAL A 226 -6.54 20.37 -6.81
N ASN A 227 -7.68 20.73 -6.25
CA ASN A 227 -7.82 21.31 -4.91
C ASN A 227 -8.94 20.65 -4.10
N GLU A 228 -9.40 19.48 -4.56
CA GLU A 228 -10.43 18.66 -3.96
C GLU A 228 -9.96 17.20 -3.92
N TRP A 229 -10.52 16.37 -3.03
CA TRP A 229 -10.29 14.93 -3.03
C TRP A 229 -10.99 14.30 -4.23
N THR A 230 -10.20 13.92 -5.24
CA THR A 230 -10.69 13.39 -6.51
C THR A 230 -10.40 11.90 -6.63
N TRP A 231 -11.41 11.11 -7.03
CA TRP A 231 -11.23 9.68 -7.28
C TRP A 231 -10.34 9.45 -8.51
N TRP A 232 -9.29 8.68 -8.30
CA TRP A 232 -8.39 8.19 -9.34
C TRP A 232 -8.60 6.71 -9.56
N ASP A 233 -9.13 6.33 -10.71
CA ASP A 233 -9.30 4.94 -11.12
C ASP A 233 -7.94 4.30 -11.41
N LEU A 234 -7.61 3.27 -10.64
CA LEU A 234 -6.38 2.49 -10.76
C LEU A 234 -6.63 1.09 -11.31
N SER A 235 -7.80 0.81 -11.83
CA SER A 235 -8.16 -0.54 -12.35
C SER A 235 -7.24 -1.03 -13.48
N ALA A 236 -6.57 -0.12 -14.19
CA ALA A 236 -5.55 -0.43 -15.19
C ALA A 236 -4.31 -1.13 -14.62
N LEU A 237 -4.05 -1.03 -13.32
CA LEU A 237 -2.94 -1.75 -12.66
C LEU A 237 -3.21 -3.26 -12.58
N GLY A 238 -4.49 -3.69 -12.63
CA GLY A 238 -4.87 -5.09 -12.54
C GLY A 238 -4.70 -5.67 -11.15
N THR A 239 -4.20 -6.93 -11.09
CA THR A 239 -3.88 -7.62 -9.83
C THR A 239 -2.40 -7.48 -9.53
N VAL A 240 -2.07 -6.99 -8.34
CA VAL A 240 -0.71 -6.58 -7.97
C VAL A 240 -0.29 -7.15 -6.62
N ASP A 241 1.01 -7.29 -6.44
CA ASP A 241 1.68 -7.55 -5.16
C ASP A 241 2.09 -6.23 -4.48
N GLN A 242 2.32 -5.19 -5.32
CA GLN A 242 2.78 -3.89 -4.88
C GLN A 242 2.30 -2.79 -5.85
N ILE A 243 2.11 -1.58 -5.33
CA ILE A 243 1.89 -0.36 -6.12
C ILE A 243 3.06 0.59 -5.84
N ASN A 244 3.75 1.03 -6.89
CA ASN A 244 4.77 2.07 -6.79
C ASN A 244 4.21 3.38 -7.32
N PHE A 245 4.47 4.48 -6.60
CA PHE A 245 4.10 5.82 -7.06
C PHE A 245 5.35 6.61 -7.44
N THR A 246 5.33 7.18 -8.63
CA THR A 246 6.35 8.11 -9.13
C THR A 246 5.69 9.41 -9.57
N MET A 247 6.48 10.45 -9.79
CA MET A 247 5.97 11.74 -10.23
C MET A 247 6.71 12.23 -11.46
N ASP A 248 6.06 13.12 -12.25
CA ASP A 248 6.70 13.83 -13.35
C ASP A 248 6.19 15.27 -13.43
N SER A 249 7.03 16.18 -13.90
CA SER A 249 6.73 17.59 -14.05
C SER A 249 7.40 18.18 -15.26
N SER A 250 6.78 19.17 -15.90
CA SER A 250 7.42 20.00 -16.91
C SER A 250 8.52 20.92 -16.34
N ASP A 251 8.46 21.20 -15.05
CA ASP A 251 9.49 21.98 -14.32
C ASP A 251 10.53 21.03 -13.70
N LYS A 252 11.57 20.73 -14.48
CA LYS A 252 12.67 19.84 -14.07
C LYS A 252 14.01 20.30 -14.59
N SER A 253 15.06 19.87 -13.92
CA SER A 253 16.46 20.12 -14.22
C SER A 253 17.23 18.81 -14.42
N GLN A 254 18.54 18.89 -14.58
CA GLN A 254 19.42 17.69 -14.58
C GLN A 254 19.42 16.93 -13.23
N TRP A 255 18.87 17.51 -12.17
CA TRP A 255 18.83 16.95 -10.82
C TRP A 255 17.47 16.34 -10.46
N GLY A 256 16.52 16.30 -11.41
CA GLY A 256 15.16 15.84 -11.24
C GLY A 256 14.14 16.96 -11.28
N ILE A 257 12.96 16.70 -10.72
CA ILE A 257 11.84 17.62 -10.66
C ILE A 257 12.15 18.77 -9.69
N ASN A 258 11.92 20.03 -10.13
CA ASN A 258 12.08 21.21 -9.29
C ASN A 258 10.84 21.47 -8.42
N THR A 259 9.64 21.20 -8.95
CA THR A 259 8.39 21.26 -8.18
C THR A 259 8.49 20.32 -6.99
N ALA A 260 8.06 20.74 -5.81
CA ALA A 260 8.10 19.91 -4.61
C ALA A 260 7.32 18.60 -4.84
N LYS A 261 7.97 17.45 -4.60
CA LYS A 261 7.49 16.11 -5.02
C LYS A 261 6.60 15.46 -3.95
N TYR A 262 5.56 16.20 -3.50
CA TYR A 262 4.59 15.74 -2.53
C TYR A 262 3.22 15.54 -3.16
N PHE A 263 2.46 14.59 -2.63
CA PHE A 263 1.06 14.32 -2.98
C PHE A 263 0.32 13.77 -1.77
N CYS A 264 -1.01 13.78 -1.80
CA CYS A 264 -1.83 13.25 -0.71
C CYS A 264 -2.75 12.15 -1.23
N LEU A 265 -2.88 11.06 -0.46
CA LEU A 265 -3.74 9.90 -0.75
C LEU A 265 -4.63 9.59 0.44
N ASP A 266 -5.86 9.11 0.16
CA ASP A 266 -6.75 8.51 1.15
C ASP A 266 -7.70 7.49 0.49
N LYS A 267 -8.29 6.60 1.29
CA LYS A 267 -9.31 5.64 0.85
C LYS A 267 -8.90 4.78 -0.35
N LEU A 268 -7.64 4.28 -0.37
CA LEU A 268 -7.23 3.29 -1.36
C LEU A 268 -8.17 2.07 -1.28
N GLN A 269 -8.66 1.63 -2.44
CA GLN A 269 -9.56 0.48 -2.55
C GLN A 269 -8.96 -0.64 -3.38
N VAL A 270 -9.06 -1.85 -2.85
CA VAL A 270 -8.66 -3.07 -3.52
C VAL A 270 -9.74 -4.14 -3.38
N GLU A 271 -9.73 -5.13 -4.25
CA GLU A 271 -10.57 -6.33 -4.14
C GLU A 271 -9.73 -7.52 -3.72
N THR A 272 -10.26 -8.31 -2.77
CA THR A 272 -9.64 -9.57 -2.38
C THR A 272 -9.55 -10.51 -3.58
N PRO A 273 -8.49 -11.35 -3.67
CA PRO A 273 -8.45 -12.38 -4.68
C PRO A 273 -9.66 -13.29 -4.53
N VAL A 274 -10.42 -13.44 -5.63
CA VAL A 274 -11.48 -14.46 -5.66
C VAL A 274 -10.78 -15.80 -5.59
N ALA A 275 -11.01 -16.55 -4.51
CA ALA A 275 -10.61 -17.95 -4.49
C ALA A 275 -11.30 -18.63 -5.70
N THR A 276 -10.57 -18.79 -6.80
CA THR A 276 -11.03 -19.65 -7.89
C THR A 276 -11.16 -21.03 -7.28
N ALA A 277 -12.40 -21.44 -6.98
CA ALA A 277 -12.72 -22.77 -6.52
C ALA A 277 -12.48 -23.77 -7.65
N ILE A 278 -11.23 -23.95 -8.03
CA ILE A 278 -10.67 -25.11 -8.67
C ILE A 278 -9.39 -25.43 -7.89
N SER A 279 -9.51 -25.63 -6.58
CA SER A 279 -8.70 -26.67 -5.98
C SER A 279 -9.35 -27.97 -6.45
N GLU A 280 -8.69 -28.70 -7.34
CA GLU A 280 -8.89 -30.13 -7.36
C GLU A 280 -8.99 -30.58 -5.90
N PRO A 281 -9.96 -31.44 -5.52
CA PRO A 281 -10.04 -31.88 -4.15
C PRO A 281 -8.65 -32.42 -3.82
N VAL A 282 -7.92 -31.71 -2.96
CA VAL A 282 -6.67 -32.21 -2.39
C VAL A 282 -7.10 -33.48 -1.71
N ALA A 283 -6.84 -34.60 -2.37
CA ALA A 283 -7.19 -35.90 -1.85
C ALA A 283 -6.57 -35.92 -0.46
N GLN A 284 -7.45 -35.98 0.54
CA GLN A 284 -7.04 -35.79 1.94
C GLN A 284 -5.93 -36.79 2.20
N LYS A 285 -4.67 -36.31 2.28
CA LYS A 285 -3.51 -37.17 2.44
C LYS A 285 -3.65 -37.91 3.75
N THR A 286 -4.03 -39.18 3.68
CA THR A 286 -4.05 -40.01 4.88
C THR A 286 -2.65 -40.54 5.15
N VAL A 287 -2.25 -40.53 6.43
CA VAL A 287 -0.98 -41.07 6.85
C VAL A 287 -0.97 -42.59 6.67
N ALA A 288 -0.10 -43.08 5.79
CA ALA A 288 0.08 -44.50 5.52
C ALA A 288 1.06 -45.15 6.51
N ALA A 289 2.12 -44.44 6.91
CA ALA A 289 3.09 -44.90 7.89
C ALA A 289 3.85 -43.75 8.55
N VAL A 290 4.30 -43.94 9.77
CA VAL A 290 5.21 -43.03 10.49
C VAL A 290 6.41 -43.83 10.93
N SER A 291 7.62 -43.31 10.72
CA SER A 291 8.86 -43.87 11.24
C SER A 291 9.75 -42.76 11.80
N TYR A 292 10.68 -43.13 12.64
CA TYR A 292 11.62 -42.22 13.28
C TYR A 292 13.04 -42.66 12.97
N VAL A 293 13.92 -41.70 12.64
CA VAL A 293 15.31 -41.94 12.34
C VAL A 293 16.14 -41.16 13.36
N ASN A 294 17.04 -41.83 14.11
CA ASN A 294 17.94 -41.20 15.03
C ASN A 294 19.21 -40.64 14.33
N LEU A 295 20.06 -39.96 15.05
CA LEU A 295 21.32 -39.41 14.53
C LEU A 295 22.32 -40.47 14.01
N ALA A 296 22.16 -41.73 14.39
CA ALA A 296 22.98 -42.86 13.92
C ALA A 296 22.36 -43.50 12.64
N GLY A 297 21.22 -42.98 12.09
CA GLY A 297 20.57 -43.49 10.91
C GLY A 297 19.70 -44.74 11.18
N GLN A 298 19.50 -45.12 12.44
CA GLN A 298 18.62 -46.25 12.78
C GLN A 298 17.15 -45.81 12.66
N THR A 299 16.29 -46.70 12.16
CA THR A 299 14.87 -46.47 11.94
C THR A 299 14.02 -47.28 12.91
N SER A 300 12.96 -46.70 13.44
CA SER A 300 11.98 -47.32 14.34
C SER A 300 10.59 -46.75 14.10
N ASP A 301 9.54 -47.46 14.51
CA ASP A 301 8.15 -46.98 14.53
C ASP A 301 7.80 -46.17 15.78
N VAL A 302 8.74 -46.09 16.75
CA VAL A 302 8.64 -45.24 17.93
C VAL A 302 9.92 -44.37 18.05
N PRO A 303 9.81 -43.15 18.60
CA PRO A 303 10.96 -42.26 18.70
C PRO A 303 12.02 -42.79 19.68
N PHE A 304 13.30 -42.74 19.26
CA PHE A 304 14.47 -42.99 20.14
C PHE A 304 14.66 -41.84 21.14
N ASP A 305 15.34 -42.10 22.24
CA ASP A 305 15.70 -41.05 23.18
C ASP A 305 16.65 -40.04 22.51
N GLY A 306 16.36 -38.73 22.69
CA GLY A 306 17.08 -37.64 22.06
C GLY A 306 16.47 -37.16 20.74
N VAL A 307 17.33 -36.70 19.82
CA VAL A 307 16.90 -36.08 18.55
C VAL A 307 16.55 -37.14 17.50
N ASN A 308 15.36 -37.05 16.92
CA ASN A 308 14.85 -37.89 15.85
C ASN A 308 14.37 -37.06 14.67
N VAL A 309 14.42 -37.63 13.47
CA VAL A 309 13.68 -37.19 12.29
C VAL A 309 12.44 -38.08 12.18
N LYS A 310 11.25 -37.50 12.38
CA LYS A 310 9.99 -38.16 12.10
C LYS A 310 9.74 -38.13 10.59
N VAL A 311 9.58 -39.27 9.97
CA VAL A 311 9.23 -39.41 8.55
C VAL A 311 7.78 -39.90 8.47
N THR A 312 6.92 -39.06 7.88
CA THR A 312 5.50 -39.41 7.64
C THR A 312 5.33 -39.73 6.16
N ARG A 313 4.90 -40.94 5.84
CA ARG A 313 4.55 -41.35 4.46
C ARG A 313 3.04 -41.27 4.30
N TYR A 314 2.60 -40.70 3.22
CA TYR A 314 1.17 -40.59 2.88
C TYR A 314 0.75 -41.64 1.86
N ASN A 315 -0.55 -41.87 1.76
CA ASN A 315 -1.15 -42.85 0.82
C ASN A 315 -0.94 -42.51 -0.67
N ASP A 316 -0.59 -41.23 -0.97
CA ASP A 316 -0.22 -40.73 -2.31
C ASP A 316 1.24 -40.98 -2.69
N GLY A 317 2.00 -41.67 -1.80
CA GLY A 317 3.43 -41.96 -1.99
C GLY A 317 4.37 -40.81 -1.61
N THR A 318 3.86 -39.62 -1.26
CA THR A 318 4.69 -38.52 -0.79
C THR A 318 5.13 -38.71 0.66
N THR A 319 6.21 -38.04 1.05
CA THR A 319 6.74 -38.05 2.42
C THR A 319 6.93 -36.63 2.95
N SER A 320 6.70 -36.44 4.25
CA SER A 320 7.13 -35.25 4.99
C SER A 320 8.05 -35.64 6.14
N THR A 321 8.95 -34.74 6.50
CA THR A 321 9.88 -34.95 7.61
C THR A 321 9.79 -33.80 8.61
N SER A 322 9.90 -34.12 9.91
CA SER A 322 9.97 -33.11 10.98
C SER A 322 10.94 -33.57 12.08
N LYS A 323 11.61 -32.60 12.72
CA LYS A 323 12.47 -32.88 13.89
C LYS A 323 11.60 -33.09 15.12
N VAL A 324 11.86 -34.16 15.87
CA VAL A 324 11.20 -34.50 17.15
C VAL A 324 12.28 -34.79 18.18
N ILE A 325 12.10 -34.33 19.40
CA ILE A 325 12.98 -34.65 20.56
C ILE A 325 12.12 -35.41 21.55
N LYS A 326 12.60 -36.58 21.97
CA LYS A 326 12.00 -37.40 23.03
C LYS A 326 12.79 -37.29 24.33
#